data_1ea294dd2ca6def4e4984335c6ab9431
#
_entry.id   1ea294dd2ca6def4e4984335c6ab9431
#
_cell.length_a   1.000
_cell.length_b   1.000
_cell.length_c   1.000
_cell.angle_alpha   90.00
_cell.angle_beta   90.00
_cell.angle_gamma   90.00
#
_symmetry.space_group_name_H-M   'P 1'
#
loop_
_entity.id
_entity.type
_entity.pdbx_description
1 polymer ?
#
loop_
_entity_poly.entity_id
_entity_poly.type
_entity_poly.pdbx_seq_one_letter_code
_entity_poly.pdbx_strand_id
1 'polypeptide(L)'
;MELLVLKKISYYFNILPLSLKIILGFVFICMIIISLMTVAAIINRPKQIQQLEAYEQKLTNISTHKVSEDHYATGRNRQVYNFKITYESITLEDVKSILAEEKINWREVNKSHLIGYDLDDNTGVEIIRDINTNSIIIKLEKDRLHK
;
A
#
# COMPACT_ATOMS: atom_id res chain seq x y z
N MET A 1 -36.02 3.72 25.91
CA MET A 1 -36.02 4.47 24.63
C MET A 1 -35.61 3.56 23.44
N GLU A 2 -34.58 2.73 23.55
CA GLU A 2 -34.10 1.87 22.47
C GLU A 2 -35.11 0.81 21.99
N LEU A 3 -35.87 0.19 22.88
CA LEU A 3 -36.85 -0.85 22.53
C LEU A 3 -37.99 -0.33 21.63
N LEU A 4 -38.37 0.94 21.80
CA LEU A 4 -39.38 1.60 20.99
C LEU A 4 -38.93 1.91 19.58
N VAL A 5 -37.65 2.26 19.43
CA VAL A 5 -37.00 2.49 18.12
C VAL A 5 -36.88 1.21 17.33
N LEU A 6 -36.43 0.12 17.96
CA LEU A 6 -36.34 -1.19 17.33
C LEU A 6 -37.69 -1.74 16.86
N LYS A 7 -38.76 -1.57 17.66
CA LYS A 7 -40.12 -1.95 17.24
C LYS A 7 -40.63 -1.14 16.05
N LYS A 8 -40.34 0.16 15.99
CA LYS A 8 -40.70 1.00 14.84
C LYS A 8 -39.95 0.58 13.58
N ILE A 9 -38.63 0.32 13.67
CA ILE A 9 -37.82 -0.15 12.54
C ILE A 9 -38.34 -1.48 12.02
N SER A 10 -38.61 -2.44 12.90
CA SER A 10 -39.17 -3.75 12.53
C SER A 10 -40.53 -3.61 11.83
N TYR A 11 -41.42 -2.70 12.31
CA TYR A 11 -42.69 -2.48 11.68
C TYR A 11 -42.57 -1.94 10.27
N TYR A 12 -41.74 -0.91 10.04
CA TYR A 12 -41.53 -0.35 8.71
C TYR A 12 -40.83 -1.35 7.78
N PHE A 13 -39.91 -2.15 8.28
CA PHE A 13 -39.25 -3.19 7.49
C PHE A 13 -40.23 -4.27 7.02
N ASN A 14 -41.24 -4.62 7.85
CA ASN A 14 -42.22 -5.63 7.47
C ASN A 14 -43.18 -5.18 6.37
N ILE A 15 -43.45 -3.87 6.26
CA ILE A 15 -44.34 -3.29 5.25
C ILE A 15 -43.66 -3.15 3.88
N LEU A 16 -42.33 -3.18 3.84
CA LEU A 16 -41.56 -3.04 2.58
C LEU A 16 -41.81 -4.22 1.63
N PRO A 17 -41.92 -3.95 0.30
CA PRO A 17 -42.00 -5.00 -0.69
C PRO A 17 -40.74 -5.87 -0.68
N LEU A 18 -40.88 -7.15 -1.03
CA LEU A 18 -39.81 -8.15 -0.95
C LEU A 18 -38.55 -7.71 -1.74
N SER A 19 -38.74 -7.12 -2.91
CA SER A 19 -37.66 -6.60 -3.73
C SER A 19 -36.80 -5.56 -3.00
N LEU A 20 -37.45 -4.67 -2.24
CA LEU A 20 -36.76 -3.61 -1.49
C LEU A 20 -36.02 -4.17 -0.27
N LYS A 21 -36.56 -5.20 0.37
CA LYS A 21 -35.87 -5.94 1.46
C LYS A 21 -34.58 -6.61 0.97
N ILE A 22 -34.64 -7.21 -0.21
CA ILE A 22 -33.46 -7.85 -0.82
C ILE A 22 -32.39 -6.79 -1.13
N ILE A 23 -32.76 -5.67 -1.73
CA ILE A 23 -31.83 -4.57 -2.05
C ILE A 23 -31.20 -4.02 -0.77
N LEU A 24 -31.99 -3.73 0.27
CA LEU A 24 -31.48 -3.24 1.55
C LEU A 24 -30.54 -4.26 2.22
N GLY A 25 -30.88 -5.54 2.18
CA GLY A 25 -30.01 -6.63 2.68
C GLY A 25 -28.68 -6.67 1.96
N PHE A 26 -28.70 -6.56 0.63
CA PHE A 26 -27.47 -6.51 -0.17
C PHE A 26 -26.61 -5.28 0.14
N VAL A 27 -27.21 -4.10 0.22
CA VAL A 27 -26.48 -2.87 0.60
C VAL A 27 -25.87 -3.00 1.99
N PHE A 28 -26.59 -3.58 2.95
CA PHE A 28 -26.09 -3.79 4.32
C PHE A 28 -24.88 -4.74 4.34
N ILE A 29 -24.94 -5.85 3.58
CA ILE A 29 -23.82 -6.80 3.43
C ILE A 29 -22.61 -6.09 2.81
N CYS A 30 -22.82 -5.31 1.75
CA CYS A 30 -21.73 -4.54 1.12
C CYS A 30 -21.09 -3.55 2.11
N MET A 31 -21.89 -2.86 2.93
CA MET A 31 -21.38 -1.94 3.97
C MET A 31 -20.55 -2.67 5.03
N ILE A 32 -20.97 -3.86 5.45
CA ILE A 32 -20.20 -4.70 6.39
C ILE A 32 -18.86 -5.09 5.77
N ILE A 33 -18.86 -5.58 4.53
CA ILE A 33 -17.64 -5.98 3.83
C ILE A 33 -16.67 -4.80 3.71
N ILE A 34 -17.14 -3.63 3.30
CA ILE A 34 -16.33 -2.42 3.18
C ILE A 34 -15.75 -2.02 4.55
N SER A 35 -16.55 -2.07 5.61
CA SER A 35 -16.12 -1.76 6.97
C SER A 35 -15.03 -2.73 7.44
N LEU A 36 -15.20 -4.03 7.23
CA LEU A 36 -14.22 -5.05 7.58
C LEU A 36 -12.89 -4.85 6.81
N MET A 37 -12.97 -4.53 5.52
CA MET A 37 -11.78 -4.24 4.71
C MET A 37 -11.03 -3.00 5.22
N THR A 38 -11.77 -1.96 5.62
CA THR A 38 -11.18 -0.72 6.16
C THR A 38 -10.49 -0.97 7.50
N VAL A 39 -11.16 -1.68 8.42
CA VAL A 39 -10.59 -2.05 9.73
C VAL A 39 -9.33 -2.89 9.53
N ALA A 40 -9.38 -3.88 8.65
CA ALA A 40 -8.22 -4.71 8.36
C ALA A 40 -7.05 -3.91 7.73
N ALA A 41 -7.32 -2.89 6.91
CA ALA A 41 -6.29 -1.98 6.38
C ALA A 41 -5.64 -1.16 7.51
N ILE A 42 -6.44 -0.60 8.42
CA ILE A 42 -5.94 0.17 9.55
C ILE A 42 -5.05 -0.68 10.46
N ILE A 43 -5.47 -1.91 10.79
CA ILE A 43 -4.72 -2.82 11.68
C ILE A 43 -3.37 -3.23 11.05
N ASN A 44 -3.31 -3.43 9.73
CA ASN A 44 -2.08 -3.88 9.08
C ASN A 44 -1.14 -2.73 8.68
N ARG A 45 -1.62 -1.49 8.66
CA ARG A 45 -0.82 -0.32 8.30
C ARG A 45 0.47 -0.16 9.11
N PRO A 46 0.47 -0.28 10.45
CA PRO A 46 1.70 -0.18 11.24
C PRO A 46 2.75 -1.22 10.82
N LYS A 47 2.31 -2.46 10.55
CA LYS A 47 3.20 -3.53 10.09
C LYS A 47 3.80 -3.23 8.71
N GLN A 48 3.00 -2.71 7.78
CA GLN A 48 3.49 -2.31 6.45
C GLN A 48 4.52 -1.19 6.55
N ILE A 49 4.26 -0.18 7.38
CA ILE A 49 5.20 0.91 7.63
C ILE A 49 6.51 0.35 8.18
N GLN A 50 6.46 -0.46 9.23
CA GLN A 50 7.64 -1.06 9.85
C GLN A 50 8.48 -1.86 8.84
N GLN A 51 7.85 -2.58 7.94
CA GLN A 51 8.55 -3.34 6.90
C GLN A 51 9.22 -2.42 5.88
N LEU A 52 8.56 -1.33 5.45
CA LEU A 52 9.15 -0.36 4.54
C LEU A 52 10.28 0.44 5.22
N GLU A 53 10.15 0.77 6.48
CA GLU A 53 11.22 1.38 7.30
C GLU A 53 12.45 0.46 7.39
N ALA A 54 12.24 -0.85 7.52
CA ALA A 54 13.33 -1.82 7.51
C ALA A 54 14.10 -1.83 6.17
N TYR A 55 13.40 -1.69 5.04
CA TYR A 55 14.04 -1.50 3.73
C TYR A 55 14.78 -0.17 3.63
N GLU A 56 14.20 0.91 4.12
CA GLU A 56 14.86 2.22 4.16
C GLU A 56 16.14 2.18 5.00
N GLN A 57 16.13 1.47 6.13
CA GLN A 57 17.33 1.29 6.97
C GLN A 57 18.48 0.65 6.21
N LYS A 58 18.22 -0.27 5.26
CA LYS A 58 19.25 -0.87 4.40
C LYS A 58 19.89 0.16 3.48
N LEU A 59 19.14 1.20 3.10
CA LEU A 59 19.63 2.32 2.29
C LEU A 59 20.40 3.37 3.12
N THR A 60 20.64 3.12 4.41
CA THR A 60 21.31 4.07 5.32
C THR A 60 22.72 4.43 4.81
N ASN A 61 23.41 3.52 4.14
CA ASN A 61 24.75 3.76 3.57
C ASN A 61 24.76 4.89 2.53
N ILE A 62 23.62 5.17 1.90
CA ILE A 62 23.45 6.26 0.95
C ILE A 62 22.60 7.41 1.48
N SER A 63 22.26 7.40 2.76
CA SER A 63 21.37 8.39 3.38
C SER A 63 21.91 9.82 3.30
N THR A 64 23.24 9.99 3.23
CA THR A 64 23.88 11.31 3.03
C THR A 64 23.52 11.95 1.69
N HIS A 65 23.05 11.17 0.74
CA HIS A 65 22.62 11.60 -0.60
C HIS A 65 21.08 11.78 -0.69
N LYS A 66 20.36 11.54 0.40
CA LYS A 66 18.90 11.68 0.46
C LYS A 66 18.49 13.15 0.39
N VAL A 67 17.67 13.48 -0.58
CA VAL A 67 17.18 14.84 -0.83
C VAL A 67 15.76 15.02 -0.35
N SER A 68 14.90 14.03 -0.59
CA SER A 68 13.51 14.11 -0.20
C SER A 68 12.95 12.73 0.11
N GLU A 69 11.92 12.74 0.93
CA GLU A 69 11.14 11.56 1.29
C GLU A 69 9.66 11.93 1.36
N ASP A 70 8.80 11.08 0.82
CA ASP A 70 7.36 11.23 0.84
C ASP A 70 6.70 9.88 1.14
N HIS A 71 5.78 9.88 2.09
CA HIS A 71 5.02 8.70 2.51
C HIS A 71 3.55 8.89 2.16
N TYR A 72 3.01 8.00 1.35
CA TYR A 72 1.62 8.12 0.92
C TYR A 72 0.94 6.76 0.79
N ALA A 73 -0.37 6.74 0.86
CA ALA A 73 -1.15 5.54 0.69
C ALA A 73 -1.97 5.62 -0.61
N THR A 74 -1.89 4.57 -1.40
CA THR A 74 -2.60 4.42 -2.68
C THR A 74 -3.56 3.23 -2.66
N GLY A 75 -4.24 3.03 -3.78
CA GLY A 75 -5.16 1.93 -3.97
C GLY A 75 -6.55 2.17 -3.36
N ARG A 76 -7.45 1.24 -3.64
CA ARG A 76 -8.80 1.26 -3.08
C ARG A 76 -8.71 1.11 -1.56
N ASN A 77 -9.32 2.03 -0.82
CA ASN A 77 -9.26 2.09 0.65
C ASN A 77 -7.84 2.30 1.22
N ARG A 78 -6.90 2.91 0.47
CA ARG A 78 -5.52 3.18 0.92
C ARG A 78 -4.83 1.92 1.46
N GLN A 79 -4.97 0.81 0.75
CA GLN A 79 -4.45 -0.49 1.17
C GLN A 79 -2.95 -0.67 0.89
N VAL A 80 -2.43 0.09 -0.05
CA VAL A 80 -1.02 0.07 -0.45
C VAL A 80 -0.32 1.26 0.19
N TYR A 81 0.73 1.00 0.95
CA TYR A 81 1.55 2.03 1.56
C TYR A 81 2.85 2.16 0.79
N ASN A 82 3.25 3.41 0.50
CA ASN A 82 4.39 3.70 -0.35
C ASN A 82 5.33 4.67 0.33
N PHE A 83 6.64 4.39 0.22
CA PHE A 83 7.71 5.35 0.47
C PHE A 83 8.30 5.74 -0.87
N LYS A 84 8.43 7.03 -1.12
CA LYS A 84 9.13 7.58 -2.27
C LYS A 84 10.32 8.38 -1.76
N ILE A 85 11.53 7.90 -2.02
CA ILE A 85 12.76 8.51 -1.55
C ILE A 85 13.57 8.95 -2.76
N THR A 86 14.07 10.17 -2.74
CA THR A 86 14.92 10.72 -3.81
C THR A 86 16.34 10.89 -3.29
N TYR A 87 17.29 10.37 -4.04
CA TYR A 87 18.73 10.48 -3.78
C TYR A 87 19.42 11.18 -4.93
N GLU A 88 20.49 11.91 -4.64
CA GLU A 88 21.39 12.52 -5.62
C GLU A 88 22.77 11.90 -5.55
N SER A 89 23.52 12.00 -6.66
CA SER A 89 24.92 11.56 -6.75
C SER A 89 25.15 10.08 -6.45
N ILE A 90 24.15 9.23 -6.72
CA ILE A 90 24.26 7.77 -6.65
C ILE A 90 23.89 7.13 -7.98
N THR A 91 24.24 5.88 -8.17
CA THR A 91 23.93 5.12 -9.39
C THR A 91 22.88 4.02 -9.14
N LEU A 92 22.26 3.53 -10.21
CA LEU A 92 21.37 2.36 -10.13
C LEU A 92 22.09 1.12 -9.59
N GLU A 93 23.37 0.96 -9.95
CA GLU A 93 24.18 -0.18 -9.51
C GLU A 93 24.51 -0.10 -8.02
N ASP A 94 24.70 1.12 -7.46
CA ASP A 94 24.89 1.31 -6.02
C ASP A 94 23.67 0.80 -5.26
N VAL A 95 22.47 1.17 -5.70
CA VAL A 95 21.22 0.73 -5.05
C VAL A 95 21.04 -0.79 -5.19
N LYS A 96 21.31 -1.35 -6.37
CA LYS A 96 21.24 -2.81 -6.58
C LYS A 96 22.23 -3.56 -5.68
N SER A 97 23.45 -3.05 -5.51
CA SER A 97 24.45 -3.70 -4.67
C SER A 97 24.06 -3.69 -3.19
N ILE A 98 23.46 -2.62 -2.70
CA ILE A 98 22.94 -2.52 -1.32
C ILE A 98 21.81 -3.52 -1.08
N LEU A 99 20.95 -3.71 -2.07
CA LEU A 99 19.81 -4.62 -1.99
C LEU A 99 20.14 -6.03 -2.52
N ALA A 100 21.41 -6.32 -2.82
CA ALA A 100 21.82 -7.62 -3.39
C ALA A 100 21.61 -8.80 -2.43
N GLU A 101 21.61 -8.56 -1.12
CA GLU A 101 21.32 -9.59 -0.10
C GLU A 101 19.84 -9.99 -0.04
N GLU A 102 18.97 -9.13 -0.59
CA GLU A 102 17.54 -9.39 -0.65
C GLU A 102 17.22 -10.26 -1.87
N LYS A 103 16.26 -11.15 -1.72
CA LYS A 103 15.79 -12.01 -2.82
C LYS A 103 14.86 -11.27 -3.78
N ILE A 104 15.32 -10.13 -4.28
CA ILE A 104 14.55 -9.30 -5.19
C ILE A 104 14.70 -9.83 -6.61
N ASN A 105 13.57 -10.16 -7.21
CA ASN A 105 13.51 -10.50 -8.62
C ASN A 105 13.45 -9.23 -9.47
N TRP A 106 14.57 -8.83 -10.03
CA TRP A 106 14.71 -7.61 -10.81
C TRP A 106 14.25 -7.77 -12.25
N ARG A 107 13.48 -6.82 -12.74
CA ARG A 107 13.10 -6.65 -14.13
C ARG A 107 13.52 -5.27 -14.60
N GLU A 108 14.34 -5.22 -15.64
CA GLU A 108 14.68 -3.97 -16.32
C GLU A 108 13.54 -3.58 -17.28
N VAL A 109 12.97 -2.39 -17.08
CA VAL A 109 11.98 -1.80 -17.99
C VAL A 109 12.72 -1.03 -19.08
N ASN A 110 13.75 -0.29 -18.72
CA ASN A 110 14.69 0.39 -19.61
C ASN A 110 15.98 0.73 -18.83
N LYS A 111 16.97 1.34 -19.51
CA LYS A 111 18.29 1.70 -18.92
C LYS A 111 18.22 2.64 -17.70
N SER A 112 17.08 3.28 -17.47
CA SER A 112 16.87 4.21 -16.34
C SER A 112 15.78 3.77 -15.37
N HIS A 113 15.20 2.57 -15.58
CA HIS A 113 14.04 2.14 -14.78
C HIS A 113 14.11 0.64 -14.49
N LEU A 114 14.22 0.31 -13.22
CA LEU A 114 14.21 -1.05 -12.70
C LEU A 114 12.98 -1.24 -11.81
N ILE A 115 12.37 -2.40 -11.92
CA ILE A 115 11.33 -2.85 -11.00
C ILE A 115 11.78 -4.15 -10.38
N GLY A 116 11.70 -4.24 -9.07
CA GLY A 116 12.01 -5.44 -8.32
C GLY A 116 10.83 -5.84 -7.44
N TYR A 117 10.75 -7.12 -7.14
CA TYR A 117 9.76 -7.64 -6.22
C TYR A 117 10.40 -8.67 -5.29
N ASP A 118 10.35 -8.40 -4.00
CA ASP A 118 10.77 -9.33 -2.97
C ASP A 118 9.62 -10.29 -2.65
N LEU A 119 9.80 -11.55 -3.00
CA LEU A 119 8.81 -12.60 -2.81
C LEU A 119 8.66 -12.99 -1.33
N ASP A 120 9.71 -12.89 -0.54
CA ASP A 120 9.70 -13.30 0.87
C ASP A 120 8.92 -12.29 1.71
N ASP A 121 9.02 -11.00 1.36
CA ASP A 121 8.43 -9.90 2.15
C ASP A 121 7.26 -9.17 1.44
N ASN A 122 6.88 -9.57 0.24
CA ASN A 122 5.84 -8.94 -0.58
C ASN A 122 6.05 -7.42 -0.72
N THR A 123 7.29 -7.00 -0.95
CA THR A 123 7.66 -5.60 -1.13
C THR A 123 8.06 -5.35 -2.58
N GLY A 124 7.37 -4.42 -3.22
CA GLY A 124 7.75 -3.87 -4.52
C GLY A 124 8.82 -2.80 -4.35
N VAL A 125 9.85 -2.87 -5.18
CA VAL A 125 10.93 -1.87 -5.23
C VAL A 125 11.00 -1.35 -6.66
N GLU A 126 10.72 -0.07 -6.86
CA GLU A 126 10.86 0.60 -8.15
C GLU A 126 11.99 1.61 -8.07
N ILE A 127 12.96 1.52 -8.97
CA ILE A 127 14.09 2.43 -9.04
C ILE A 127 14.05 3.16 -10.37
N ILE A 128 13.96 4.49 -10.32
CA ILE A 128 13.89 5.35 -11.50
C ILE A 128 15.05 6.34 -11.44
N ARG A 129 15.86 6.37 -12.50
CA ARG A 129 16.84 7.43 -12.71
C ARG A 129 16.20 8.58 -13.46
N ASP A 130 16.15 9.75 -12.85
CA ASP A 130 15.80 10.99 -13.54
C ASP A 130 17.05 11.56 -14.22
N ILE A 131 17.06 11.52 -15.54
CA ILE A 131 18.20 11.96 -16.35
C ILE A 131 18.39 13.49 -16.26
N ASN A 132 17.30 14.23 -16.06
CA ASN A 132 17.32 15.70 -16.04
C ASN A 132 17.94 16.24 -14.75
N THR A 133 17.65 15.61 -13.63
CA THR A 133 18.12 16.02 -12.30
C THR A 133 19.32 15.21 -11.81
N ASN A 134 19.75 14.19 -12.57
CA ASN A 134 20.75 13.21 -12.15
C ASN A 134 20.45 12.60 -10.77
N SER A 135 19.18 12.43 -10.46
CA SER A 135 18.71 11.85 -9.22
C SER A 135 18.15 10.44 -9.42
N ILE A 136 18.16 9.67 -8.35
CA ILE A 136 17.52 8.35 -8.28
C ILE A 136 16.32 8.43 -7.36
N ILE A 137 15.18 8.01 -7.88
CA ILE A 137 13.94 7.89 -7.12
C ILE A 137 13.75 6.42 -6.81
N ILE A 138 13.69 6.08 -5.53
CA ILE A 138 13.34 4.74 -5.05
C ILE A 138 11.92 4.80 -4.50
N LYS A 139 11.05 3.95 -5.04
CA LYS A 139 9.73 3.74 -4.49
C LYS A 139 9.69 2.35 -3.87
N LEU A 140 9.34 2.30 -2.61
CA LEU A 140 9.06 1.07 -1.87
C LEU A 140 7.55 0.95 -1.72
N GLU A 141 7.00 -0.14 -2.17
CA GLU A 141 5.56 -0.39 -2.15
C GLU A 141 5.27 -1.68 -1.39
N LYS A 142 4.39 -1.61 -0.40
CA LYS A 142 3.92 -2.79 0.30
C LYS A 142 2.51 -3.11 -0.13
N ASP A 143 2.37 -4.13 -0.97
CA ASP A 143 1.07 -4.62 -1.40
C ASP A 143 0.59 -5.78 -0.51
N ARG A 144 -0.72 -5.84 -0.36
CA ARG A 144 -1.41 -6.83 0.46
C ARG A 144 -1.90 -8.04 -0.35
N LEU A 145 -1.90 -7.95 -1.67
CA LEU A 145 -2.70 -8.82 -2.53
C LEU A 145 -1.92 -9.88 -3.32
N HIS A 146 -0.60 -9.91 -3.24
CA HIS A 146 0.17 -10.98 -3.84
C HIS A 146 0.53 -12.05 -2.80
N LYS A 147 -0.45 -12.91 -2.53
CA LYS A 147 -0.25 -14.26 -2.00
C LYS A 147 -0.57 -15.25 -3.09
#